data_ac63b2082bf01ab1e58fdd90f328cfb7
#
_entry.id   ac63b2082bf01ab1e58fdd90f328cfb7
#
_cell.length_a   1.000
_cell.length_b   1.000
_cell.length_c   1.000
_cell.angle_alpha   90.00
_cell.angle_beta   90.00
_cell.angle_gamma   90.00
#
_symmetry.space_group_name_H-M   'P 1'
#
loop_
_entity.id
_entity.type
_entity.pdbx_description
1 polymer ?
#
loop_
_entity_poly.entity_id
_entity_poly.type
_entity_poly.pdbx_seq_one_letter_code
_entity_poly.pdbx_strand_id
1 'polypeptide(L)'
;MRLTVQSFQRKFDPTDPNVKQKMNDYSETLIQQIDTMSAVASAFSNFASMPAQQNETLNVVEVVELAMDIFNEEYIEFHSDSPKIISKIDRTQLIRIITNLAKNAIQSIPEQQENKSIIVSVKKELNNVLITVADNGIGIQPKDIDRIFEPKFTTKSSGMGLGLGIIKNIIENYKGTITFETEFGKGTTFTVSLPIINS
;
A
#
# COMPACT_ATOMS: atom_id res chain seq x y z
N MET A 1 -3.85 -2.36 26.01
CA MET A 1 -2.55 -2.56 26.67
C MET A 1 -2.65 -2.60 28.20
N ARG A 2 -3.00 -1.53 28.94
CA ARG A 2 -3.05 -1.55 30.42
C ARG A 2 -3.93 -2.66 31.00
N LEU A 3 -5.16 -2.84 30.48
CA LEU A 3 -6.08 -3.90 30.90
C LEU A 3 -5.55 -5.31 30.61
N THR A 4 -4.84 -5.48 29.50
CA THR A 4 -4.22 -6.73 29.11
C THR A 4 -3.11 -7.13 30.08
N VAL A 5 -2.21 -6.22 30.40
CA VAL A 5 -1.13 -6.44 31.38
C VAL A 5 -1.69 -6.70 32.77
N GLN A 6 -2.68 -5.95 33.21
CA GLN A 6 -3.35 -6.16 34.51
C GLN A 6 -4.07 -7.50 34.60
N SER A 7 -4.70 -7.95 33.50
CA SER A 7 -5.34 -9.28 33.43
C SER A 7 -4.31 -10.39 33.56
N PHE A 8 -3.14 -10.22 32.90
CA PHE A 8 -2.03 -11.17 33.03
C PHE A 8 -1.51 -11.22 34.47
N GLN A 9 -1.17 -10.08 35.08
CA GLN A 9 -0.67 -10.04 36.45
C GLN A 9 -1.61 -10.70 37.46
N ARG A 10 -2.94 -10.62 37.23
CA ARG A 10 -3.94 -11.24 38.10
C ARG A 10 -4.08 -12.75 37.87
N LYS A 11 -3.80 -13.24 36.66
CA LYS A 11 -3.98 -14.65 36.27
C LYS A 11 -2.68 -15.44 36.21
N PHE A 12 -1.53 -14.76 36.44
CA PHE A 12 -0.23 -15.41 36.38
C PHE A 12 -0.03 -16.35 37.59
N ASP A 13 0.11 -17.63 37.27
CA ASP A 13 0.46 -18.67 38.24
C ASP A 13 1.78 -19.32 37.79
N PRO A 14 2.89 -19.08 38.52
CA PRO A 14 4.17 -19.65 38.17
C PRO A 14 4.23 -21.19 38.31
N THR A 15 3.25 -21.80 38.96
CA THR A 15 3.17 -23.26 39.13
C THR A 15 2.35 -23.94 38.03
N ASP A 16 1.72 -23.17 37.12
CA ASP A 16 0.95 -23.70 35.99
C ASP A 16 1.87 -24.48 35.04
N PRO A 17 1.60 -25.75 34.73
CA PRO A 17 2.41 -26.55 33.78
C PRO A 17 2.55 -25.90 32.39
N ASN A 18 1.58 -25.05 31.99
CA ASN A 18 1.55 -24.37 30.73
C ASN A 18 2.00 -22.90 30.84
N VAL A 19 2.67 -22.49 31.92
CA VAL A 19 3.07 -21.10 32.17
C VAL A 19 3.90 -20.52 31.02
N LYS A 20 4.83 -21.31 30.46
CA LYS A 20 5.69 -20.89 29.35
C LYS A 20 4.88 -20.60 28.08
N GLN A 21 3.93 -21.46 27.73
CA GLN A 21 3.02 -21.27 26.60
C GLN A 21 2.19 -19.99 26.79
N LYS A 22 1.55 -19.86 27.96
CA LYS A 22 0.76 -18.66 28.28
C LYS A 22 1.56 -17.37 28.27
N MET A 23 2.83 -17.41 28.66
CA MET A 23 3.75 -16.26 28.55
C MET A 23 4.05 -15.90 27.10
N ASN A 24 4.30 -16.90 26.24
CA ASN A 24 4.53 -16.65 24.82
C ASN A 24 3.29 -16.04 24.15
N ASP A 25 2.13 -16.64 24.32
CA ASP A 25 0.85 -16.13 23.75
C ASP A 25 0.57 -14.71 24.21
N TYR A 26 0.93 -14.40 25.45
CA TYR A 26 0.77 -13.08 26.04
C TYR A 26 1.76 -12.06 25.44
N SER A 27 3.02 -12.47 25.30
CA SER A 27 4.07 -11.65 24.68
C SER A 27 3.74 -11.34 23.23
N GLU A 28 3.27 -12.32 22.46
CA GLU A 28 2.80 -12.13 21.09
C GLU A 28 1.63 -11.14 21.02
N THR A 29 0.65 -11.29 21.93
CA THR A 29 -0.48 -10.34 22.00
C THR A 29 -0.01 -8.91 22.31
N LEU A 30 0.96 -8.74 23.21
CA LEU A 30 1.52 -7.43 23.54
C LEU A 30 2.32 -6.84 22.36
N ILE A 31 3.14 -7.65 21.70
CA ILE A 31 3.88 -7.23 20.51
C ILE A 31 2.89 -6.75 19.43
N GLN A 32 1.86 -7.52 19.11
CA GLN A 32 0.82 -7.12 18.15
C GLN A 32 0.14 -5.81 18.52
N GLN A 33 -0.14 -5.57 19.83
CA GLN A 33 -0.73 -4.31 20.29
C GLN A 33 0.25 -3.14 20.16
N ILE A 34 1.54 -3.34 20.44
CA ILE A 34 2.60 -2.34 20.27
C ILE A 34 2.74 -1.99 18.79
N ASP A 35 2.82 -3.00 17.93
CA ASP A 35 2.91 -2.81 16.49
C ASP A 35 1.71 -2.05 15.94
N THR A 36 0.50 -2.39 16.40
CA THR A 36 -0.73 -1.68 16.04
C THR A 36 -0.69 -0.21 16.48
N MET A 37 -0.25 0.07 17.71
CA MET A 37 -0.15 1.44 18.21
C MET A 37 0.94 2.25 17.51
N SER A 38 2.10 1.65 17.27
CA SER A 38 3.20 2.27 16.51
C SER A 38 2.74 2.58 15.08
N ALA A 39 2.01 1.70 14.50
CA ALA A 39 1.42 1.82 13.19
C ALA A 39 0.38 2.96 13.12
N VAL A 40 -0.52 3.05 14.10
CA VAL A 40 -1.50 4.15 14.21
C VAL A 40 -0.78 5.48 14.45
N ALA A 41 0.24 5.52 15.32
CA ALA A 41 1.02 6.71 15.58
C ALA A 41 1.79 7.18 14.33
N SER A 42 2.38 6.26 13.57
CA SER A 42 3.05 6.54 12.30
C SER A 42 2.07 7.04 11.24
N ALA A 43 0.88 6.43 11.15
CA ALA A 43 -0.16 6.87 10.23
C ALA A 43 -0.71 8.25 10.60
N PHE A 44 -0.92 8.52 11.88
CA PHE A 44 -1.33 9.83 12.38
C PHE A 44 -0.25 10.88 12.18
N SER A 45 1.01 10.56 12.46
CA SER A 45 2.16 11.42 12.16
C SER A 45 2.25 11.74 10.68
N ASN A 46 2.10 10.74 9.81
CA ASN A 46 2.08 10.92 8.36
C ASN A 46 0.88 11.73 7.86
N PHE A 47 -0.25 11.67 8.55
CA PHE A 47 -1.43 12.49 8.25
C PHE A 47 -1.29 13.92 8.80
N ALA A 48 -0.79 14.07 10.03
CA ALA A 48 -0.60 15.37 10.68
C ALA A 48 0.62 16.13 10.15
N SER A 49 1.61 15.42 9.62
CA SER A 49 2.85 15.96 9.04
C SER A 49 2.81 15.96 7.52
N MET A 50 1.63 16.08 6.86
CA MET A 50 1.64 16.37 5.43
C MET A 50 2.35 17.72 5.25
N PRO A 51 3.62 17.74 4.80
CA PRO A 51 4.27 18.99 4.44
C PRO A 51 3.37 19.73 3.46
N ALA A 52 3.36 21.05 3.50
CA ALA A 52 2.67 21.83 2.49
C ALA A 52 3.04 21.26 1.11
N GLN A 53 2.04 20.89 0.32
CA GLN A 53 2.22 20.32 -1.02
C GLN A 53 3.22 21.15 -1.82
N GLN A 54 4.35 20.57 -2.16
CA GLN A 54 5.36 21.21 -3.03
C GLN A 54 5.13 20.74 -4.45
N ASN A 55 4.07 21.28 -5.09
CA ASN A 55 3.76 20.94 -6.47
C ASN A 55 4.85 21.49 -7.39
N GLU A 56 5.54 20.63 -8.07
CA GLU A 56 6.52 20.92 -9.08
C GLU A 56 6.09 20.37 -10.46
N THR A 57 6.59 20.96 -11.51
CA THR A 57 6.42 20.42 -12.86
C THR A 57 7.48 19.34 -13.06
N LEU A 58 7.05 18.09 -13.21
CA LEU A 58 7.96 16.95 -13.32
C LEU A 58 7.56 15.98 -14.44
N ASN A 59 8.52 15.16 -14.86
CA ASN A 59 8.28 14.03 -15.75
C ASN A 59 7.80 12.83 -14.94
N VAL A 60 6.53 12.46 -15.11
CA VAL A 60 5.89 11.35 -14.38
C VAL A 60 6.62 10.03 -14.68
N VAL A 61 7.06 9.81 -15.93
CA VAL A 61 7.75 8.57 -16.35
C VAL A 61 9.01 8.36 -15.52
N GLU A 62 9.88 9.37 -15.44
CA GLU A 62 11.13 9.31 -14.66
C GLU A 62 10.87 9.06 -13.16
N VAL A 63 9.82 9.67 -12.59
CA VAL A 63 9.52 9.50 -11.17
C VAL A 63 8.94 8.12 -10.87
N VAL A 64 8.13 7.58 -11.77
CA VAL A 64 7.59 6.20 -11.61
C VAL A 64 8.73 5.19 -11.76
N GLU A 65 9.60 5.32 -12.75
CA GLU A 65 10.77 4.47 -12.95
C GLU A 65 11.67 4.49 -11.70
N LEU A 66 12.04 5.68 -11.20
CA LEU A 66 12.81 5.84 -9.97
C LEU A 66 12.12 5.18 -8.75
N ALA A 67 10.78 5.25 -8.68
CA ALA A 67 10.05 4.60 -7.59
C ALA A 67 10.10 3.06 -7.69
N MET A 68 10.25 2.51 -8.89
CA MET A 68 10.41 1.05 -9.09
C MET A 68 11.81 0.58 -8.73
N ASP A 69 12.85 1.40 -8.90
CA ASP A 69 14.22 1.07 -8.50
C ASP A 69 14.38 0.81 -6.99
N ILE A 70 13.39 1.20 -6.17
CA ILE A 70 13.38 0.88 -4.73
C ILE A 70 13.16 -0.61 -4.48
N PHE A 71 12.56 -1.33 -5.44
CA PHE A 71 12.23 -2.74 -5.33
C PHE A 71 13.25 -3.58 -6.09
N ASN A 72 13.85 -4.56 -5.43
CA ASN A 72 14.86 -5.46 -6.01
C ASN A 72 14.24 -6.75 -6.58
N GLU A 73 12.96 -6.73 -6.92
CA GLU A 73 12.23 -7.90 -7.38
C GLU A 73 12.36 -8.04 -8.90
N GLU A 74 13.03 -9.08 -9.38
CA GLU A 74 13.27 -9.33 -10.81
C GLU A 74 11.98 -9.54 -11.64
N TYR A 75 10.85 -9.80 -10.98
CA TYR A 75 9.54 -10.00 -11.62
C TYR A 75 8.72 -8.71 -11.74
N ILE A 76 9.31 -7.55 -11.46
CA ILE A 76 8.69 -6.24 -11.69
C ILE A 76 9.21 -5.66 -13.00
N GLU A 77 8.32 -5.43 -13.95
CA GLU A 77 8.62 -4.82 -15.22
C GLU A 77 8.01 -3.43 -15.32
N PHE A 78 8.78 -2.48 -15.87
CA PHE A 78 8.33 -1.11 -16.14
C PHE A 78 8.23 -0.84 -17.63
N HIS A 79 7.10 -0.27 -18.07
CA HIS A 79 6.85 0.11 -19.46
C HIS A 79 6.29 1.53 -19.56
N SER A 80 6.69 2.26 -20.60
CA SER A 80 6.07 3.55 -20.93
C SER A 80 5.90 3.68 -22.44
N ASP A 81 4.78 4.26 -22.88
CA ASP A 81 4.52 4.57 -24.29
C ASP A 81 5.16 5.88 -24.74
N SER A 82 5.68 6.66 -23.80
CA SER A 82 6.34 7.94 -24.05
C SER A 82 7.49 8.14 -23.06
N PRO A 83 8.64 8.68 -23.52
CA PRO A 83 9.75 8.96 -22.60
C PRO A 83 9.47 10.15 -21.68
N LYS A 84 8.44 10.96 -21.99
CA LYS A 84 8.17 12.18 -21.24
C LYS A 84 6.69 12.50 -21.19
N ILE A 85 6.15 12.53 -19.97
CA ILE A 85 4.77 12.96 -19.68
C ILE A 85 4.83 13.94 -18.51
N ILE A 86 4.45 15.19 -18.76
CA ILE A 86 4.60 16.27 -17.78
C ILE A 86 3.31 16.47 -16.99
N SER A 87 3.44 16.49 -15.67
CA SER A 87 2.35 16.82 -14.75
C SER A 87 2.83 17.78 -13.66
N LYS A 88 1.88 18.42 -12.97
CA LYS A 88 2.16 19.27 -11.81
C LYS A 88 1.70 18.55 -10.55
N ILE A 89 2.64 17.92 -9.89
CA ILE A 89 2.40 17.09 -8.69
C ILE A 89 3.61 17.15 -7.77
N ASP A 90 3.40 16.92 -6.49
CA ASP A 90 4.48 16.73 -5.53
C ASP A 90 5.16 15.36 -5.79
N ARG A 91 6.47 15.38 -6.01
CA ARG A 91 7.29 14.20 -6.28
C ARG A 91 7.15 13.12 -5.19
N THR A 92 7.17 13.56 -3.93
CA THR A 92 7.08 12.65 -2.78
C THR A 92 5.72 11.96 -2.72
N GLN A 93 4.65 12.69 -3.06
CA GLN A 93 3.31 12.12 -3.09
C GLN A 93 3.15 11.14 -4.26
N LEU A 94 3.71 11.44 -5.43
CA LEU A 94 3.70 10.51 -6.57
C LEU A 94 4.47 9.22 -6.21
N ILE A 95 5.69 9.32 -5.67
CA ILE A 95 6.46 8.16 -5.21
C ILE A 95 5.65 7.36 -4.18
N ARG A 96 4.96 8.03 -3.26
CA ARG A 96 4.12 7.38 -2.24
C ARG A 96 2.96 6.59 -2.85
N ILE A 97 2.29 7.13 -3.87
CA ILE A 97 1.23 6.43 -4.61
C ILE A 97 1.80 5.13 -5.18
N ILE A 98 2.87 5.25 -5.96
CA ILE A 98 3.44 4.13 -6.70
C ILE A 98 3.99 3.05 -5.76
N THR A 99 4.76 3.43 -4.74
CA THR A 99 5.32 2.47 -3.78
C THR A 99 4.25 1.75 -2.96
N ASN A 100 3.12 2.40 -2.65
CA ASN A 100 2.00 1.71 -2.00
C ASN A 100 1.34 0.67 -2.92
N LEU A 101 1.10 1.01 -4.19
CA LEU A 101 0.52 0.07 -5.16
C LEU A 101 1.47 -1.10 -5.42
N ALA A 102 2.76 -0.84 -5.65
CA ALA A 102 3.77 -1.88 -5.85
C ALA A 102 3.89 -2.82 -4.64
N LYS A 103 3.93 -2.28 -3.41
CA LYS A 103 3.90 -3.10 -2.20
C LYS A 103 2.65 -3.96 -2.08
N ASN A 104 1.49 -3.42 -2.46
CA ASN A 104 0.25 -4.19 -2.46
C ASN A 104 0.31 -5.34 -3.46
N ALA A 105 0.85 -5.09 -4.66
CA ALA A 105 1.06 -6.08 -5.71
C ALA A 105 2.02 -7.19 -5.24
N ILE A 106 3.21 -6.84 -4.73
CA ILE A 106 4.19 -7.80 -4.19
C ILE A 106 3.54 -8.68 -3.11
N GLN A 107 2.82 -8.07 -2.19
CA GLN A 107 2.18 -8.78 -1.07
C GLN A 107 0.96 -9.61 -1.48
N SER A 108 0.39 -9.40 -2.67
CA SER A 108 -0.72 -10.18 -3.20
C SER A 108 -0.26 -11.51 -3.79
N ILE A 109 1.03 -11.61 -4.16
CA ILE A 109 1.60 -12.79 -4.81
C ILE A 109 2.10 -13.77 -3.75
N PRO A 110 1.59 -15.01 -3.70
CA PRO A 110 2.07 -16.05 -2.78
C PRO A 110 3.58 -16.32 -2.95
N GLU A 111 4.28 -16.56 -1.85
CA GLU A 111 5.73 -16.84 -1.89
C GLU A 111 6.07 -18.05 -2.78
N GLN A 112 5.20 -19.07 -2.80
CA GLN A 112 5.38 -20.32 -3.54
C GLN A 112 4.99 -20.21 -5.01
N GLN A 113 4.49 -19.06 -5.47
CA GLN A 113 4.12 -18.87 -6.88
C GLN A 113 5.40 -18.81 -7.74
N GLU A 114 5.55 -19.73 -8.70
CA GLU A 114 6.74 -19.81 -9.56
C GLU A 114 6.80 -18.67 -10.59
N ASN A 115 5.66 -18.36 -11.22
CA ASN A 115 5.56 -17.34 -12.26
C ASN A 115 5.02 -16.03 -11.69
N LYS A 116 5.82 -15.36 -10.86
CA LYS A 116 5.47 -14.03 -10.33
C LYS A 116 5.60 -13.00 -11.44
N SER A 117 4.65 -12.06 -11.50
CA SER A 117 4.70 -10.94 -12.47
C SER A 117 3.99 -9.73 -11.91
N ILE A 118 4.67 -8.60 -11.98
CA ILE A 118 4.09 -7.27 -11.72
C ILE A 118 4.49 -6.38 -12.89
N ILE A 119 3.49 -5.80 -13.55
CA ILE A 119 3.71 -4.89 -14.67
C ILE A 119 3.27 -3.48 -14.23
N VAL A 120 4.22 -2.55 -14.26
CA VAL A 120 3.96 -1.14 -14.04
C VAL A 120 4.03 -0.41 -15.37
N SER A 121 2.96 0.29 -15.76
CA SER A 121 2.98 1.01 -17.02
C SER A 121 2.52 2.46 -16.86
N VAL A 122 3.09 3.33 -17.70
CA VAL A 122 2.75 4.75 -17.76
C VAL A 122 2.37 5.10 -19.19
N LYS A 123 1.15 5.63 -19.38
CA LYS A 123 0.62 5.99 -20.68
C LYS A 123 0.02 7.38 -20.68
N LYS A 124 0.15 8.11 -21.81
CA LYS A 124 -0.57 9.36 -22.01
C LYS A 124 -1.92 9.07 -22.65
N GLU A 125 -2.98 9.52 -21.99
CA GLU A 125 -4.34 9.42 -22.54
C GLU A 125 -5.05 10.78 -22.47
N LEU A 126 -5.31 11.38 -23.63
CA LEU A 126 -5.91 12.71 -23.74
C LEU A 126 -5.18 13.76 -22.85
N ASN A 127 -5.87 14.21 -21.81
CA ASN A 127 -5.39 15.22 -20.87
C ASN A 127 -4.89 14.61 -19.54
N ASN A 128 -4.72 13.30 -19.49
CA ASN A 128 -4.29 12.56 -18.29
C ASN A 128 -3.07 11.70 -18.59
N VAL A 129 -2.33 11.40 -17.54
CA VAL A 129 -1.41 10.28 -17.47
C VAL A 129 -2.11 9.13 -16.75
N LEU A 130 -2.08 7.95 -17.34
CA LEU A 130 -2.52 6.72 -16.71
C LEU A 130 -1.30 5.95 -16.22
N ILE A 131 -1.32 5.60 -14.94
CA ILE A 131 -0.32 4.76 -14.32
C ILE A 131 -1.03 3.48 -13.87
N THR A 132 -0.61 2.34 -14.41
CA THR A 132 -1.18 1.05 -14.02
C THR A 132 -0.16 0.22 -13.27
N VAL A 133 -0.65 -0.52 -12.27
CA VAL A 133 0.12 -1.55 -11.55
C VAL A 133 -0.71 -2.82 -11.59
N ALA A 134 -0.28 -3.78 -12.37
CA ALA A 134 -0.93 -5.06 -12.57
C ALA A 134 -0.12 -6.17 -11.93
N ASP A 135 -0.74 -6.98 -11.08
CA ASP A 135 -0.16 -8.17 -10.46
C ASP A 135 -0.91 -9.44 -10.89
N ASN A 136 -0.23 -10.56 -10.86
CA ASN A 136 -0.81 -11.88 -11.04
C ASN A 136 -0.97 -12.64 -9.72
N GLY A 137 -1.21 -11.92 -8.63
CA GLY A 137 -1.41 -12.48 -7.30
C GLY A 137 -2.79 -13.10 -7.09
N ILE A 138 -3.19 -13.24 -5.83
CA ILE A 138 -4.46 -13.89 -5.46
C ILE A 138 -5.72 -13.10 -5.83
N GLY A 139 -5.58 -11.84 -6.27
CA GLY A 139 -6.73 -10.96 -6.50
C GLY A 139 -7.45 -10.57 -5.21
N ILE A 140 -8.60 -9.89 -5.37
CA ILE A 140 -9.43 -9.41 -4.25
C ILE A 140 -10.69 -10.26 -4.16
N GLN A 141 -11.03 -10.71 -2.95
CA GLN A 141 -12.26 -11.50 -2.76
C GLN A 141 -13.48 -10.63 -3.02
N PRO A 142 -14.55 -11.17 -3.66
CA PRO A 142 -15.76 -10.40 -3.98
C PRO A 142 -16.38 -9.67 -2.78
N LYS A 143 -16.35 -10.26 -1.60
CA LYS A 143 -16.88 -9.67 -0.35
C LYS A 143 -16.09 -8.44 0.13
N ASP A 144 -14.86 -8.24 -0.35
CA ASP A 144 -13.93 -7.20 0.12
C ASP A 144 -13.85 -6.02 -0.87
N ILE A 145 -14.37 -6.17 -2.10
CA ILE A 145 -14.28 -5.20 -3.21
C ILE A 145 -14.72 -3.80 -2.80
N ASP A 146 -15.87 -3.66 -2.15
CA ASP A 146 -16.43 -2.36 -1.77
C ASP A 146 -15.66 -1.66 -0.65
N ARG A 147 -14.80 -2.41 0.05
CA ARG A 147 -14.16 -1.98 1.28
C ARG A 147 -12.67 -1.68 1.16
N ILE A 148 -12.04 -1.99 0.03
CA ILE A 148 -10.56 -1.89 -0.10
C ILE A 148 -10.01 -0.47 0.10
N PHE A 149 -10.84 0.56 -0.11
CA PHE A 149 -10.48 1.97 0.12
C PHE A 149 -10.91 2.48 1.50
N GLU A 150 -11.63 1.68 2.29
CA GLU A 150 -12.02 2.09 3.64
C GLU A 150 -10.78 2.17 4.55
N PRO A 151 -10.68 3.20 5.40
CA PRO A 151 -9.61 3.30 6.39
C PRO A 151 -9.63 2.09 7.33
N LYS A 152 -8.44 1.53 7.59
CA LYS A 152 -8.22 0.35 8.46
C LYS A 152 -8.73 -0.99 7.89
N PHE A 153 -9.22 -1.01 6.66
CA PHE A 153 -9.54 -2.28 6.03
C PHE A 153 -8.27 -2.97 5.54
N THR A 154 -8.03 -4.18 6.01
CA THR A 154 -6.92 -5.04 5.57
C THR A 154 -7.30 -6.51 5.71
N THR A 155 -6.93 -7.29 4.73
CA THR A 155 -7.00 -8.76 4.77
C THR A 155 -5.66 -9.38 5.20
N LYS A 156 -4.63 -8.53 5.44
CA LYS A 156 -3.26 -8.95 5.72
C LYS A 156 -2.97 -8.83 7.22
N SER A 157 -2.31 -9.83 7.80
CA SER A 157 -1.97 -9.88 9.23
C SER A 157 -1.03 -8.76 9.68
N SER A 158 -0.18 -8.25 8.79
CA SER A 158 0.78 -7.16 9.06
C SER A 158 0.37 -5.82 8.44
N GLY A 159 -0.78 -5.74 7.77
CA GLY A 159 -1.24 -4.55 7.07
C GLY A 159 -2.10 -3.65 7.97
N MET A 160 -1.81 -2.34 7.98
CA MET A 160 -2.60 -1.34 8.72
C MET A 160 -3.92 -0.96 8.06
N GLY A 161 -4.15 -1.38 6.82
CA GLY A 161 -5.34 -1.00 6.04
C GLY A 161 -5.44 0.51 5.74
N LEU A 162 -4.33 1.24 5.74
CA LEU A 162 -4.33 2.68 5.53
C LEU A 162 -3.80 3.08 4.14
N GLY A 163 -3.05 2.20 3.48
CA GLY A 163 -2.33 2.51 2.25
C GLY A 163 -3.25 2.99 1.11
N LEU A 164 -4.25 2.20 0.76
CA LEU A 164 -5.17 2.52 -0.35
C LEU A 164 -6.04 3.74 -0.05
N GLY A 165 -6.51 3.91 1.17
CA GLY A 165 -7.27 5.09 1.57
C GLY A 165 -6.45 6.38 1.48
N ILE A 166 -5.17 6.33 1.90
CA ILE A 166 -4.26 7.48 1.82
C ILE A 166 -3.99 7.88 0.36
N ILE A 167 -3.64 6.91 -0.49
CA ILE A 167 -3.33 7.23 -1.89
C ILE A 167 -4.57 7.70 -2.65
N LYS A 168 -5.76 7.18 -2.34
CA LYS A 168 -7.02 7.68 -2.91
C LYS A 168 -7.20 9.15 -2.60
N ASN A 169 -7.05 9.56 -1.33
CA ASN A 169 -7.13 10.97 -0.93
C ASN A 169 -6.08 11.85 -1.64
N ILE A 170 -4.84 11.36 -1.79
CA ILE A 170 -3.80 12.09 -2.52
C ILE A 170 -4.24 12.30 -3.97
N ILE A 171 -4.67 11.24 -4.65
CA ILE A 171 -5.08 11.27 -6.06
C ILE A 171 -6.26 12.23 -6.27
N GLU A 172 -7.27 12.16 -5.40
CA GLU A 172 -8.44 13.04 -5.45
C GLU A 172 -8.08 14.53 -5.26
N ASN A 173 -7.10 14.85 -4.40
CA ASN A 173 -6.58 16.21 -4.24
C ASN A 173 -5.96 16.77 -5.53
N TYR A 174 -5.41 15.90 -6.39
CA TYR A 174 -4.93 16.26 -7.72
C TYR A 174 -6.02 16.19 -8.80
N LYS A 175 -7.29 16.04 -8.42
CA LYS A 175 -8.43 15.85 -9.35
C LYS A 175 -8.25 14.63 -10.25
N GLY A 176 -7.51 13.66 -9.77
CA GLY A 176 -7.32 12.36 -10.41
C GLY A 176 -8.33 11.33 -9.92
N THR A 177 -8.24 10.14 -10.46
CA THR A 177 -9.05 8.98 -10.07
C THR A 177 -8.18 7.75 -9.88
N ILE A 178 -8.60 6.85 -9.02
CA ILE A 178 -8.05 5.50 -8.89
C ILE A 178 -9.17 4.49 -9.09
N THR A 179 -8.94 3.55 -9.99
CA THR A 179 -9.84 2.44 -10.28
C THR A 179 -9.07 1.12 -10.19
N PHE A 180 -9.77 0.02 -10.20
CA PHE A 180 -9.14 -1.30 -10.25
C PHE A 180 -10.03 -2.31 -10.95
N GLU A 181 -9.39 -3.31 -11.53
CA GLU A 181 -9.98 -4.53 -12.05
C GLU A 181 -9.34 -5.70 -11.33
N THR A 182 -10.14 -6.67 -10.92
CA THR A 182 -9.63 -7.83 -10.16
C THR A 182 -10.43 -9.07 -10.48
N GLU A 183 -9.73 -10.19 -10.53
CA GLU A 183 -10.33 -11.53 -10.58
C GLU A 183 -9.67 -12.39 -9.50
N PHE A 184 -10.49 -12.91 -8.59
CA PHE A 184 -9.97 -13.73 -7.50
C PHE A 184 -9.28 -14.99 -8.04
N GLY A 185 -8.05 -15.23 -7.63
CA GLY A 185 -7.17 -16.29 -8.12
C GLY A 185 -6.34 -15.93 -9.37
N LYS A 186 -6.50 -14.72 -9.96
CA LYS A 186 -5.72 -14.32 -11.15
C LYS A 186 -4.91 -13.04 -10.99
N GLY A 187 -5.34 -12.15 -10.08
CA GLY A 187 -4.61 -10.93 -9.80
C GLY A 187 -5.46 -9.66 -9.78
N THR A 188 -4.78 -8.51 -9.72
CA THR A 188 -5.41 -7.19 -9.66
C THR A 188 -4.64 -6.20 -10.52
N THR A 189 -5.35 -5.32 -11.20
CA THR A 189 -4.79 -4.17 -11.91
C THR A 189 -5.37 -2.90 -11.30
N PHE A 190 -4.53 -2.09 -10.66
CA PHE A 190 -4.88 -0.74 -10.24
C PHE A 190 -4.52 0.26 -11.33
N THR A 191 -5.42 1.22 -11.61
CA THR A 191 -5.21 2.30 -12.58
C THR A 191 -5.38 3.64 -11.88
N VAL A 192 -4.34 4.46 -11.92
CA VAL A 192 -4.33 5.85 -11.43
C VAL A 192 -4.34 6.78 -12.63
N SER A 193 -5.30 7.70 -12.68
CA SER A 193 -5.39 8.76 -13.70
C SER A 193 -5.11 10.10 -13.03
N LEU A 194 -4.12 10.84 -13.55
CA LEU A 194 -3.76 12.18 -13.07
C LEU A 194 -3.73 13.18 -14.24
N PRO A 195 -4.16 14.45 -14.02
CA PRO A 195 -4.08 15.49 -15.06
C PRO A 195 -2.66 15.76 -15.48
N ILE A 196 -2.45 15.99 -16.77
CA ILE A 196 -1.16 16.44 -17.33
C ILE A 196 -1.22 17.93 -17.69
N ILE A 197 -0.03 18.53 -17.79
CA ILE A 197 0.12 19.86 -18.40
C ILE A 197 0.28 19.63 -19.89
N ASN A 198 -0.70 20.09 -20.67
CA ASN A 198 -0.56 20.14 -22.12
C ASN A 198 0.46 21.25 -22.48
N SER A 199 1.54 20.87 -23.11
CA SER A 199 2.51 21.79 -23.71
C SER A 199 2.00 22.27 -25.08
#